data_33f56e0c1c66e756583f5452e3a0966c
#
_entry.id   33f56e0c1c66e756583f5452e3a0966c
#
_cell.length_a   1.000
_cell.length_b   1.000
_cell.length_c   1.000
_cell.angle_alpha   90.00
_cell.angle_beta   90.00
_cell.angle_gamma   90.00
#
_symmetry.space_group_name_H-M   'P 1'
#
loop_
_entity.id
_entity.type
_entity.pdbx_description
1 polymer ?
#
loop_
_entity_poly.entity_id
_entity_poly.type
_entity_poly.pdbx_seq_one_letter_code
_entity_poly.pdbx_strand_id
1 'polypeptide(L)'
;MGRFENIAALAGPPAGSVVLDLACGSGRTTRALLRSGPRLVHAVDVGSTLDDDLLLDERVRAHIADLSALPLEDASTDVAVSLNAVEHLHDVEAHLAEVHRVLRPGGTAVLAHSDWDTALFTSDDDALTRTLLDRFVAHAPAGGSPTDGFAGRKLLRHAARSSFTVRSVHSWADPHRRFDEGSVAWKVATGVLSAVADDPSLAARAAGWIEGLRRSADAGEFLFTVTDVAVVLSKD
;
A
#
# COMPACT_ATOMS: atom_id res chain seq x y z
N MET A 1 -6.60 -15.78 1.05
CA MET A 1 -7.12 -14.48 1.50
C MET A 1 -6.22 -13.45 0.82
N GLY A 2 -6.77 -12.47 0.13
CA GLY A 2 -5.94 -11.48 -0.56
C GLY A 2 -5.37 -10.42 0.41
N ARG A 3 -4.44 -9.58 -0.07
CA ARG A 3 -3.74 -8.61 0.78
C ARG A 3 -4.68 -7.67 1.57
N PHE A 4 -5.76 -7.19 0.98
CA PHE A 4 -6.71 -6.28 1.64
C PHE A 4 -7.48 -6.98 2.75
N GLU A 5 -7.87 -8.23 2.53
CA GLU A 5 -8.51 -9.09 3.52
C GLU A 5 -7.54 -9.43 4.67
N ASN A 6 -6.27 -9.71 4.38
CA ASN A 6 -5.24 -9.94 5.40
C ASN A 6 -5.09 -8.71 6.30
N ILE A 7 -4.99 -7.52 5.70
CA ILE A 7 -4.85 -6.26 6.43
C ILE A 7 -6.09 -5.96 7.28
N ALA A 8 -7.29 -6.11 6.72
CA ALA A 8 -8.53 -5.93 7.46
C ALA A 8 -8.66 -6.92 8.63
N ALA A 9 -8.22 -8.17 8.45
CA ALA A 9 -8.21 -9.18 9.51
C ALA A 9 -7.20 -8.83 10.62
N LEU A 10 -6.01 -8.33 10.29
CA LEU A 10 -5.01 -7.86 11.26
C LEU A 10 -5.50 -6.63 12.03
N ALA A 11 -6.20 -5.72 11.36
CA ALA A 11 -6.80 -4.56 11.99
C ALA A 11 -7.95 -4.94 12.93
N GLY A 12 -8.70 -5.99 12.59
CA GLY A 12 -9.76 -6.58 13.40
C GLY A 12 -10.81 -5.58 13.91
N PRO A 13 -11.34 -4.66 13.07
CA PRO A 13 -12.22 -3.63 13.58
C PRO A 13 -13.49 -4.25 14.16
N PRO A 14 -13.85 -3.91 15.42
CA PRO A 14 -15.11 -4.36 16.01
C PRO A 14 -16.32 -3.87 15.22
N ALA A 15 -17.42 -4.64 15.25
CA ALA A 15 -18.70 -4.15 14.72
C ALA A 15 -19.12 -2.87 15.45
N GLY A 16 -19.60 -1.89 14.67
CA GLY A 16 -19.98 -0.58 15.20
C GLY A 16 -18.83 0.39 15.51
N SER A 17 -17.58 0.01 15.26
CA SER A 17 -16.40 0.86 15.43
C SER A 17 -16.35 2.02 14.41
N VAL A 18 -15.51 3.01 14.70
CA VAL A 18 -15.07 4.05 13.76
C VAL A 18 -13.68 3.69 13.26
N VAL A 19 -13.54 3.54 11.96
CA VAL A 19 -12.32 3.09 11.29
C VAL A 19 -11.75 4.20 10.41
N LEU A 20 -10.43 4.28 10.33
CA LEU A 20 -9.69 5.21 9.49
C LEU A 20 -8.89 4.42 8.45
N ASP A 21 -9.13 4.67 7.17
CA ASP A 21 -8.39 4.14 6.03
C ASP A 21 -7.54 5.26 5.42
N LEU A 22 -6.23 5.17 5.57
CA LEU A 22 -5.24 6.18 5.19
C LEU A 22 -4.57 5.81 3.87
N ALA A 23 -4.48 6.77 2.95
CA ALA A 23 -4.13 6.57 1.55
C ALA A 23 -5.09 5.56 0.90
N CYS A 24 -6.39 5.82 1.02
CA CYS A 24 -7.45 4.88 0.64
C CYS A 24 -7.49 4.61 -0.87
N GLY A 25 -6.95 5.50 -1.72
CA GLY A 25 -6.99 5.38 -3.16
C GLY A 25 -8.41 5.13 -3.67
N SER A 26 -8.60 4.09 -4.49
CA SER A 26 -9.94 3.70 -4.99
C SER A 26 -10.82 2.98 -3.95
N GLY A 27 -10.34 2.77 -2.72
CA GLY A 27 -11.13 2.21 -1.62
C GLY A 27 -11.10 0.68 -1.50
N ARG A 28 -10.09 0.01 -2.02
CA ARG A 28 -9.97 -1.46 -1.90
C ARG A 28 -9.86 -1.90 -0.43
N THR A 29 -9.08 -1.19 0.38
CA THR A 29 -8.96 -1.42 1.83
C THR A 29 -10.26 -1.04 2.52
N THR A 30 -10.88 0.10 2.16
CA THR A 30 -12.18 0.54 2.66
C THR A 30 -13.23 -0.57 2.50
N ARG A 31 -13.35 -1.19 1.31
CA ARG A 31 -14.28 -2.30 1.06
C ARG A 31 -14.01 -3.51 1.96
N ALA A 32 -12.75 -3.85 2.19
CA ALA A 32 -12.40 -4.96 3.07
C ALA A 32 -12.77 -4.67 4.52
N LEU A 33 -12.52 -3.44 5.00
CA LEU A 33 -12.87 -2.98 6.34
C LEU A 33 -14.40 -2.93 6.57
N LEU A 34 -15.19 -2.52 5.58
CA LEU A 34 -16.65 -2.46 5.67
C LEU A 34 -17.30 -3.82 5.94
N ARG A 35 -16.64 -4.94 5.60
CA ARG A 35 -17.16 -6.30 5.84
C ARG A 35 -17.24 -6.66 7.33
N SER A 36 -16.47 -6.01 8.19
CA SER A 36 -16.54 -6.23 9.65
C SER A 36 -17.70 -5.49 10.32
N GLY A 37 -18.48 -4.67 9.58
CA GLY A 37 -19.62 -3.93 10.08
C GLY A 37 -19.27 -2.72 10.94
N PRO A 38 -18.27 -1.89 10.56
CA PRO A 38 -18.00 -0.65 11.25
C PRO A 38 -19.20 0.30 11.13
N ARG A 39 -19.38 1.19 12.11
CA ARG A 39 -20.39 2.25 12.04
C ARG A 39 -19.99 3.33 11.04
N LEU A 40 -18.70 3.60 10.93
CA LEU A 40 -18.17 4.65 10.07
C LEU A 40 -16.75 4.30 9.64
N VAL A 41 -16.44 4.53 8.36
CA VAL A 41 -15.08 4.50 7.81
C VAL A 41 -14.73 5.89 7.29
N HIS A 42 -13.73 6.53 7.87
CA HIS A 42 -13.10 7.71 7.32
C HIS A 42 -12.04 7.26 6.29
N ALA A 43 -12.30 7.54 5.01
CA ALA A 43 -11.38 7.26 3.91
C ALA A 43 -10.63 8.54 3.56
N VAL A 44 -9.32 8.58 3.82
CA VAL A 44 -8.47 9.77 3.66
C VAL A 44 -7.43 9.54 2.57
N ASP A 45 -7.34 10.49 1.63
CA ASP A 45 -6.30 10.52 0.60
C ASP A 45 -5.98 11.96 0.24
N VAL A 46 -4.83 12.20 -0.42
CA VAL A 46 -4.46 13.54 -0.94
C VAL A 46 -5.25 13.94 -2.19
N GLY A 47 -5.93 12.99 -2.83
CA GLY A 47 -6.74 13.18 -4.02
C GLY A 47 -8.13 12.54 -3.92
N SER A 48 -9.03 12.95 -4.82
CA SER A 48 -10.38 12.38 -4.93
C SER A 48 -10.36 11.17 -5.86
N THR A 49 -9.95 10.00 -5.35
CA THR A 49 -9.80 8.77 -6.13
C THR A 49 -10.70 7.63 -5.67
N LEU A 50 -11.51 7.86 -4.63
CA LEU A 50 -12.43 6.87 -4.09
C LEU A 50 -13.53 6.55 -5.10
N ASP A 51 -13.85 5.26 -5.29
CA ASP A 51 -14.88 4.80 -6.23
C ASP A 51 -16.28 5.32 -5.83
N ASP A 52 -17.11 5.65 -6.82
CA ASP A 52 -18.43 6.28 -6.64
C ASP A 52 -19.36 5.50 -5.72
N ASP A 53 -19.36 4.17 -5.77
CA ASP A 53 -20.22 3.34 -4.92
C ASP A 53 -19.85 3.44 -3.43
N LEU A 54 -18.56 3.70 -3.11
CA LEU A 54 -18.14 3.98 -1.74
C LEU A 54 -18.50 5.39 -1.30
N LEU A 55 -18.48 6.37 -2.21
CA LEU A 55 -18.94 7.73 -1.92
C LEU A 55 -20.46 7.76 -1.59
N LEU A 56 -21.22 6.79 -2.08
CA LEU A 56 -22.65 6.64 -1.81
C LEU A 56 -22.97 5.77 -0.58
N ASP A 57 -22.00 5.06 0.00
CA ASP A 57 -22.21 4.26 1.22
C ASP A 57 -22.29 5.19 2.44
N GLU A 58 -23.42 5.22 3.12
CA GLU A 58 -23.68 6.07 4.30
C GLU A 58 -22.67 5.86 5.44
N ARG A 59 -21.98 4.73 5.45
CA ARG A 59 -20.92 4.40 6.42
C ARG A 59 -19.55 4.94 6.02
N VAL A 60 -19.39 5.55 4.83
CA VAL A 60 -18.11 6.06 4.35
C VAL A 60 -18.11 7.58 4.35
N ARG A 61 -17.03 8.18 4.84
CA ARG A 61 -16.76 9.62 4.73
C ARG A 61 -15.41 9.82 4.09
N ALA A 62 -15.40 10.33 2.86
CA ALA A 62 -14.19 10.69 2.15
C ALA A 62 -13.64 12.02 2.65
N HIS A 63 -12.32 12.10 2.79
CA HIS A 63 -11.59 13.32 3.12
C HIS A 63 -10.42 13.49 2.16
N ILE A 64 -10.23 14.69 1.65
CA ILE A 64 -9.02 15.07 0.90
C ILE A 64 -8.13 15.82 1.88
N ALA A 65 -7.04 15.20 2.34
CA ALA A 65 -6.15 15.76 3.34
C ALA A 65 -4.74 15.16 3.27
N ASP A 66 -3.77 15.91 3.84
CA ASP A 66 -2.44 15.40 4.12
C ASP A 66 -2.52 14.40 5.30
N LEU A 67 -1.81 13.28 5.18
CA LEU A 67 -1.81 12.23 6.20
C LEU A 67 -1.04 12.62 7.48
N SER A 68 -0.29 13.74 7.45
CA SER A 68 0.35 14.34 8.62
C SER A 68 -0.49 15.45 9.27
N ALA A 69 -1.71 15.72 8.76
CA ALA A 69 -2.64 16.73 9.27
C ALA A 69 -4.10 16.28 9.05
N LEU A 70 -4.54 15.27 9.80
CA LEU A 70 -5.82 14.65 9.62
C LEU A 70 -6.99 15.55 10.10
N PRO A 71 -8.07 15.71 9.30
CA PRO A 71 -9.22 16.53 9.65
C PRO A 71 -10.18 15.82 10.62
N LEU A 72 -9.63 15.20 11.66
CA LEU A 72 -10.34 14.41 12.65
C LEU A 72 -9.98 14.89 14.07
N GLU A 73 -10.93 14.76 14.98
CA GLU A 73 -10.73 15.10 16.37
C GLU A 73 -9.81 14.07 17.09
N ASP A 74 -9.20 14.51 18.19
CA ASP A 74 -8.40 13.63 19.06
C ASP A 74 -9.27 12.49 19.57
N ALA A 75 -8.70 11.29 19.65
CA ALA A 75 -9.34 10.11 20.19
C ALA A 75 -10.76 9.83 19.60
N SER A 76 -10.92 10.04 18.29
CA SER A 76 -12.20 9.90 17.59
C SER A 76 -12.36 8.57 16.86
N THR A 77 -11.26 7.81 16.65
CA THR A 77 -11.24 6.55 15.89
C THR A 77 -10.83 5.36 16.75
N ASP A 78 -11.33 4.18 16.44
CA ASP A 78 -11.03 2.93 17.16
C ASP A 78 -9.90 2.15 16.47
N VAL A 79 -9.88 2.19 15.13
CA VAL A 79 -8.92 1.45 14.30
C VAL A 79 -8.42 2.34 13.16
N ALA A 80 -7.12 2.30 12.87
CA ALA A 80 -6.53 2.95 11.73
C ALA A 80 -5.76 1.95 10.86
N VAL A 81 -5.85 2.10 9.54
CA VAL A 81 -5.11 1.29 8.58
C VAL A 81 -4.39 2.20 7.59
N SER A 82 -3.13 1.93 7.33
CA SER A 82 -2.31 2.64 6.32
C SER A 82 -1.64 1.60 5.43
N LEU A 83 -2.01 1.56 4.14
CA LEU A 83 -1.46 0.62 3.18
C LEU A 83 -0.78 1.36 2.02
N ASN A 84 0.51 1.05 1.79
CA ASN A 84 1.32 1.64 0.71
C ASN A 84 1.34 3.18 0.71
N ALA A 85 1.29 3.80 1.90
CA ALA A 85 1.37 5.25 2.07
C ALA A 85 2.80 5.72 2.37
N VAL A 86 3.53 4.93 3.18
CA VAL A 86 4.80 5.35 3.80
C VAL A 86 5.85 5.76 2.78
N GLU A 87 5.91 5.12 1.62
CA GLU A 87 6.85 5.47 0.54
C GLU A 87 6.63 6.86 -0.06
N HIS A 88 5.45 7.45 0.15
CA HIS A 88 5.07 8.77 -0.39
C HIS A 88 5.12 9.89 0.66
N LEU A 89 5.40 9.56 1.92
CA LEU A 89 5.41 10.52 3.01
C LEU A 89 6.77 11.20 3.15
N HIS A 90 6.76 12.52 3.24
CA HIS A 90 7.97 13.30 3.57
C HIS A 90 8.42 13.07 5.02
N ASP A 91 7.45 12.91 5.93
CA ASP A 91 7.67 12.73 7.35
C ASP A 91 6.76 11.63 7.90
N VAL A 92 7.32 10.43 8.02
CA VAL A 92 6.62 9.26 8.57
C VAL A 92 6.35 9.43 10.07
N GLU A 93 7.21 10.16 10.79
CA GLU A 93 7.05 10.39 12.23
C GLU A 93 5.85 11.31 12.49
N ALA A 94 5.69 12.40 11.70
CA ALA A 94 4.51 13.26 11.77
C ALA A 94 3.22 12.49 11.42
N HIS A 95 3.24 11.64 10.40
CA HIS A 95 2.11 10.78 10.06
C HIS A 95 1.71 9.87 11.24
N LEU A 96 2.69 9.20 11.84
CA LEU A 96 2.43 8.31 12.99
C LEU A 96 1.94 9.09 14.22
N ALA A 97 2.41 10.31 14.45
CA ALA A 97 1.92 11.18 15.52
C ALA A 97 0.45 11.55 15.29
N GLU A 98 0.05 11.87 14.05
CA GLU A 98 -1.35 12.16 13.71
C GLU A 98 -2.26 10.92 13.87
N VAL A 99 -1.82 9.75 13.40
CA VAL A 99 -2.55 8.49 13.61
C VAL A 99 -2.72 8.22 15.10
N HIS A 100 -1.66 8.42 15.89
CA HIS A 100 -1.73 8.27 17.34
C HIS A 100 -2.68 9.28 17.98
N ARG A 101 -2.69 10.54 17.53
CA ARG A 101 -3.59 11.58 18.04
C ARG A 101 -5.06 11.21 17.88
N VAL A 102 -5.45 10.79 16.65
CA VAL A 102 -6.85 10.49 16.32
C VAL A 102 -7.35 9.16 16.87
N LEU A 103 -6.47 8.21 17.17
CA LEU A 103 -6.84 6.95 17.80
C LEU A 103 -7.21 7.15 19.28
N ARG A 104 -8.23 6.42 19.74
CA ARG A 104 -8.58 6.32 21.16
C ARG A 104 -7.51 5.53 21.93
N PRO A 105 -7.37 5.75 23.25
CA PRO A 105 -6.65 4.81 24.11
C PRO A 105 -7.20 3.39 23.92
N GLY A 106 -6.33 2.40 23.80
CA GLY A 106 -6.68 1.02 23.45
C GLY A 106 -6.95 0.78 21.97
N GLY A 107 -6.89 1.80 21.12
CA GLY A 107 -7.09 1.70 19.68
C GLY A 107 -5.95 0.97 18.97
N THR A 108 -6.24 0.40 17.80
CA THR A 108 -5.29 -0.39 16.99
C THR A 108 -4.93 0.36 15.71
N ALA A 109 -3.66 0.37 15.34
CA ALA A 109 -3.22 0.78 14.01
C ALA A 109 -2.52 -0.38 13.29
N VAL A 110 -2.73 -0.47 11.96
CA VAL A 110 -1.99 -1.39 11.09
C VAL A 110 -1.29 -0.57 10.01
N LEU A 111 0.04 -0.61 10.02
CA LEU A 111 0.85 -0.10 8.93
C LEU A 111 1.25 -1.26 8.04
N ALA A 112 0.95 -1.18 6.75
CA ALA A 112 1.33 -2.21 5.80
C ALA A 112 1.93 -1.61 4.53
N HIS A 113 2.92 -2.29 3.99
CA HIS A 113 3.59 -1.84 2.77
C HIS A 113 4.20 -3.02 2.01
N SER A 114 4.17 -2.96 0.68
CA SER A 114 4.96 -3.86 -0.16
C SER A 114 6.44 -3.48 -0.08
N ASP A 115 7.31 -4.45 0.07
CA ASP A 115 8.75 -4.27 -0.10
C ASP A 115 9.10 -4.55 -1.56
N TRP A 116 9.19 -3.50 -2.37
CA TRP A 116 9.30 -3.62 -3.82
C TRP A 116 10.59 -4.33 -4.30
N ASP A 117 11.65 -4.32 -3.48
CA ASP A 117 12.89 -5.07 -3.76
C ASP A 117 12.68 -6.60 -3.74
N THR A 118 11.55 -7.06 -3.17
CA THR A 118 11.17 -8.49 -3.17
C THR A 118 10.27 -8.88 -4.34
N ALA A 119 10.01 -7.97 -5.28
CA ALA A 119 9.19 -8.25 -6.45
C ALA A 119 9.83 -9.33 -7.32
N LEU A 120 9.03 -10.32 -7.71
CA LEU A 120 9.43 -11.45 -8.53
C LEU A 120 8.47 -11.59 -9.70
N PHE A 121 9.02 -11.72 -10.90
CA PHE A 121 8.27 -12.02 -12.13
C PHE A 121 8.82 -13.27 -12.78
N THR A 122 7.95 -14.11 -13.33
CA THR A 122 8.37 -15.12 -14.32
C THR A 122 8.79 -14.39 -15.60
N SER A 123 9.99 -14.62 -16.06
CA SER A 123 10.55 -14.01 -17.26
C SER A 123 11.54 -14.94 -17.95
N ASP A 124 11.72 -14.80 -19.25
CA ASP A 124 12.72 -15.52 -20.04
C ASP A 124 14.14 -14.95 -19.86
N ASP A 125 14.27 -13.73 -19.29
CA ASP A 125 15.54 -13.05 -19.02
C ASP A 125 15.58 -12.55 -17.57
N ASP A 126 16.01 -13.45 -16.67
CA ASP A 126 16.13 -13.15 -15.24
C ASP A 126 17.12 -12.01 -14.95
N ALA A 127 18.21 -11.91 -15.74
CA ALA A 127 19.23 -10.88 -15.56
C ALA A 127 18.68 -9.49 -15.93
N LEU A 128 17.93 -9.41 -17.03
CA LEU A 128 17.23 -8.19 -17.40
C LEU A 128 16.16 -7.82 -16.35
N THR A 129 15.35 -8.80 -15.93
CA THR A 129 14.31 -8.60 -14.92
C THR A 129 14.92 -8.01 -13.65
N ARG A 130 16.02 -8.57 -13.15
CA ARG A 130 16.71 -8.03 -11.97
C ARG A 130 17.19 -6.60 -12.18
N THR A 131 17.82 -6.31 -13.33
CA THR A 131 18.28 -4.96 -13.68
C THR A 131 17.13 -3.95 -13.70
N LEU A 132 15.99 -4.32 -14.27
CA LEU A 132 14.80 -3.47 -14.37
C LEU A 132 14.19 -3.20 -13.00
N LEU A 133 14.08 -4.22 -12.16
CA LEU A 133 13.56 -4.09 -10.80
C LEU A 133 14.49 -3.26 -9.91
N ASP A 134 15.81 -3.41 -10.02
CA ASP A 134 16.78 -2.58 -9.29
C ASP A 134 16.62 -1.09 -9.66
N ARG A 135 16.39 -0.79 -10.94
CA ARG A 135 16.09 0.60 -11.39
C ARG A 135 14.78 1.11 -10.85
N PHE A 136 13.74 0.28 -10.85
CA PHE A 136 12.42 0.63 -10.31
C PHE A 136 12.48 0.94 -8.81
N VAL A 137 13.14 0.09 -8.02
CA VAL A 137 13.27 0.24 -6.57
C VAL A 137 14.06 1.49 -6.18
N ALA A 138 15.06 1.86 -7.00
CA ALA A 138 15.89 3.05 -6.79
C ALA A 138 15.27 4.33 -7.38
N HIS A 139 14.15 4.23 -8.12
CA HIS A 139 13.59 5.35 -8.86
C HIS A 139 12.82 6.30 -7.94
N ALA A 140 13.15 7.60 -8.04
CA ALA A 140 12.34 8.68 -7.50
C ALA A 140 11.54 9.32 -8.65
N PRO A 141 10.19 9.29 -8.65
CA PRO A 141 9.40 9.91 -9.71
C PRO A 141 9.69 11.40 -9.83
N ALA A 142 9.77 11.91 -11.06
CA ALA A 142 10.00 13.32 -11.31
C ALA A 142 8.88 14.17 -10.68
N GLY A 143 9.24 15.15 -9.85
CA GLY A 143 8.32 16.08 -9.21
C GLY A 143 7.57 15.54 -7.99
N GLY A 144 7.86 14.31 -7.56
CA GLY A 144 7.33 13.70 -6.35
C GLY A 144 8.38 13.54 -5.26
N SER A 145 7.91 13.18 -4.06
CA SER A 145 8.80 12.63 -3.03
C SER A 145 9.49 11.38 -3.56
N PRO A 146 10.76 11.15 -3.20
CA PRO A 146 11.42 9.90 -3.55
C PRO A 146 10.57 8.74 -3.04
N THR A 147 10.15 7.85 -3.93
CA THR A 147 9.52 6.61 -3.52
C THR A 147 10.58 5.73 -2.88
N ASP A 148 10.27 5.17 -1.72
CA ASP A 148 11.16 4.27 -1.01
C ASP A 148 10.81 2.83 -1.34
N GLY A 149 11.43 2.26 -2.36
CA GLY A 149 11.21 0.86 -2.76
C GLY A 149 11.50 -0.17 -1.67
N PHE A 150 12.12 0.25 -0.57
CA PHE A 150 12.42 -0.56 0.62
C PHE A 150 11.50 -0.23 1.81
N ALA A 151 10.38 0.45 1.59
CA ALA A 151 9.51 0.93 2.66
C ALA A 151 8.98 -0.22 3.54
N GLY A 152 8.65 -1.37 2.96
CA GLY A 152 8.14 -2.53 3.69
C GLY A 152 9.03 -2.96 4.85
N ARG A 153 10.33 -3.16 4.60
CA ARG A 153 11.31 -3.57 5.62
C ARG A 153 11.62 -2.50 6.66
N LYS A 154 11.23 -1.24 6.42
CA LYS A 154 11.47 -0.11 7.32
C LYS A 154 10.31 0.15 8.29
N LEU A 155 9.12 -0.42 8.06
CA LEU A 155 7.93 -0.18 8.87
C LEU A 155 8.16 -0.41 10.36
N LEU A 156 8.80 -1.51 10.73
CA LEU A 156 9.10 -1.82 12.13
C LEU A 156 10.00 -0.75 12.78
N ARG A 157 10.96 -0.20 12.03
CA ARG A 157 11.83 0.87 12.54
C ARG A 157 11.04 2.14 12.83
N HIS A 158 10.15 2.55 11.92
CA HIS A 158 9.29 3.71 12.11
C HIS A 158 8.34 3.50 13.30
N ALA A 159 7.71 2.33 13.37
CA ALA A 159 6.83 1.96 14.46
C ALA A 159 7.53 2.00 15.83
N ALA A 160 8.73 1.42 15.93
CA ALA A 160 9.51 1.38 17.17
C ALA A 160 10.02 2.75 17.65
N ARG A 161 10.04 3.76 16.77
CA ARG A 161 10.40 5.14 17.11
C ARG A 161 9.21 6.04 17.41
N SER A 162 8.00 5.54 17.19
CA SER A 162 6.76 6.25 17.45
C SER A 162 6.29 6.09 18.91
N SER A 163 5.18 6.77 19.24
CA SER A 163 4.50 6.62 20.55
C SER A 163 3.64 5.36 20.66
N PHE A 164 3.63 4.49 19.66
CA PHE A 164 2.88 3.25 19.65
C PHE A 164 3.64 2.11 20.33
N THR A 165 2.87 1.16 20.88
CA THR A 165 3.39 -0.15 21.27
C THR A 165 3.23 -1.12 20.11
N VAL A 166 4.34 -1.75 19.65
CA VAL A 166 4.31 -2.79 18.61
C VAL A 166 3.75 -4.07 19.20
N ARG A 167 2.66 -4.59 18.63
CA ARG A 167 1.99 -5.84 19.04
C ARG A 167 2.48 -7.05 18.28
N SER A 168 2.57 -6.93 16.95
CA SER A 168 3.05 -8.02 16.09
C SER A 168 3.57 -7.49 14.75
N VAL A 169 4.36 -8.32 14.08
CA VAL A 169 4.84 -8.09 12.71
C VAL A 169 4.48 -9.30 11.88
N HIS A 170 3.96 -9.06 10.69
CA HIS A 170 3.52 -10.07 9.74
C HIS A 170 4.15 -9.83 8.37
N SER A 171 4.34 -10.90 7.61
CA SER A 171 4.69 -10.81 6.21
C SER A 171 4.04 -11.93 5.41
N TRP A 172 3.68 -11.66 4.16
CA TRP A 172 3.14 -12.63 3.23
C TRP A 172 3.47 -12.24 1.80
N ALA A 173 3.33 -13.19 0.87
CA ALA A 173 3.48 -12.95 -0.54
C ALA A 173 2.33 -13.65 -1.29
N ASP A 174 1.40 -12.86 -1.83
CA ASP A 174 0.28 -13.38 -2.60
C ASP A 174 0.72 -13.63 -4.06
N PRO A 175 0.49 -14.83 -4.62
CA PRO A 175 0.80 -15.11 -6.02
C PRO A 175 -0.27 -14.51 -6.95
N HIS A 176 0.17 -13.76 -7.95
CA HIS A 176 -0.68 -13.23 -9.03
C HIS A 176 -0.36 -13.96 -10.33
N ARG A 177 -1.36 -14.59 -10.93
CA ARG A 177 -1.23 -15.37 -12.15
C ARG A 177 -1.79 -14.67 -13.40
N ARG A 178 -2.19 -13.41 -13.26
CA ARG A 178 -2.75 -12.57 -14.33
C ARG A 178 -1.96 -11.29 -14.46
N PHE A 179 -1.80 -10.83 -15.69
CA PHE A 179 -1.12 -9.59 -16.03
C PHE A 179 -2.10 -8.62 -16.69
N ASP A 180 -3.14 -8.27 -15.92
CA ASP A 180 -4.20 -7.38 -16.40
C ASP A 180 -3.86 -5.91 -16.09
N GLU A 181 -4.37 -5.01 -16.91
CA GLU A 181 -4.31 -3.57 -16.67
C GLU A 181 -4.90 -3.23 -15.30
N GLY A 182 -4.20 -2.39 -14.54
CA GLY A 182 -4.59 -1.99 -13.18
C GLY A 182 -4.24 -3.00 -12.07
N SER A 183 -3.77 -4.23 -12.41
CA SER A 183 -3.23 -5.16 -11.41
C SER A 183 -1.94 -4.62 -10.76
N VAL A 184 -1.55 -5.17 -9.61
CA VAL A 184 -0.27 -4.78 -8.96
C VAL A 184 0.91 -5.08 -9.88
N ALA A 185 0.94 -6.26 -10.52
CA ALA A 185 1.98 -6.63 -11.47
C ALA A 185 2.09 -5.62 -12.63
N TRP A 186 0.94 -5.21 -13.20
CA TRP A 186 0.88 -4.21 -14.25
C TRP A 186 1.42 -2.85 -13.78
N LYS A 187 1.03 -2.39 -12.59
CA LYS A 187 1.50 -1.12 -12.01
C LYS A 187 3.01 -1.14 -11.79
N VAL A 188 3.57 -2.24 -11.29
CA VAL A 188 5.03 -2.38 -11.14
C VAL A 188 5.71 -2.37 -12.50
N ALA A 189 5.20 -3.11 -13.48
CA ALA A 189 5.79 -3.14 -14.83
C ALA A 189 5.74 -1.77 -15.54
N THR A 190 4.65 -0.99 -15.36
CA THR A 190 4.58 0.39 -15.88
C THR A 190 5.50 1.34 -15.11
N GLY A 191 5.65 1.14 -13.80
CA GLY A 191 6.63 1.86 -12.99
C GLY A 191 8.07 1.60 -13.45
N VAL A 192 8.38 0.37 -13.85
CA VAL A 192 9.68 0.01 -14.46
C VAL A 192 9.93 0.82 -15.73
N LEU A 193 8.94 0.96 -16.62
CA LEU A 193 9.11 1.80 -17.84
C LEU A 193 9.45 3.25 -17.48
N SER A 194 8.79 3.82 -16.48
CA SER A 194 9.10 5.17 -16.00
C SER A 194 10.52 5.25 -15.43
N ALA A 195 10.94 4.24 -14.69
CA ALA A 195 12.25 4.20 -14.04
C ALA A 195 13.44 4.06 -15.00
N VAL A 196 13.20 3.65 -16.25
CA VAL A 196 14.22 3.48 -17.28
C VAL A 196 14.07 4.45 -18.47
N ALA A 197 13.17 5.41 -18.37
CA ALA A 197 12.84 6.32 -19.47
C ALA A 197 14.01 7.22 -19.89
N ASP A 198 14.98 7.43 -19.01
CA ASP A 198 16.21 8.21 -19.25
C ASP A 198 17.29 7.40 -19.99
N ASP A 199 17.14 6.07 -20.13
CA ASP A 199 18.03 5.16 -20.85
C ASP A 199 17.32 4.52 -22.04
N PRO A 200 17.45 5.06 -23.27
CA PRO A 200 16.73 4.55 -24.45
C PRO A 200 16.98 3.07 -24.75
N SER A 201 18.20 2.57 -24.48
CA SER A 201 18.56 1.16 -24.69
C SER A 201 17.84 0.26 -23.70
N LEU A 202 17.82 0.64 -22.43
CA LEU A 202 17.13 -0.13 -21.38
C LEU A 202 15.62 -0.01 -21.53
N ALA A 203 15.09 1.15 -21.92
CA ALA A 203 13.67 1.36 -22.18
C ALA A 203 13.15 0.46 -23.30
N ALA A 204 13.89 0.31 -24.41
CA ALA A 204 13.53 -0.61 -25.48
C ALA A 204 13.51 -2.08 -25.01
N ARG A 205 14.47 -2.48 -24.19
CA ARG A 205 14.51 -3.82 -23.58
C ARG A 205 13.37 -4.03 -22.59
N ALA A 206 13.03 -3.02 -21.79
CA ALA A 206 11.91 -3.07 -20.85
C ALA A 206 10.56 -3.22 -21.56
N ALA A 207 10.36 -2.55 -22.72
CA ALA A 207 9.17 -2.75 -23.54
C ALA A 207 9.07 -4.19 -24.04
N GLY A 208 10.16 -4.77 -24.54
CA GLY A 208 10.21 -6.19 -24.94
C GLY A 208 9.96 -7.16 -23.77
N TRP A 209 10.44 -6.83 -22.58
CA TRP A 209 10.18 -7.58 -21.37
C TRP A 209 8.69 -7.59 -21.00
N ILE A 210 8.00 -6.46 -21.07
CA ILE A 210 6.55 -6.38 -20.82
C ILE A 210 5.77 -7.24 -21.83
N GLU A 211 6.13 -7.21 -23.12
CA GLU A 211 5.52 -8.08 -24.10
C GLU A 211 5.77 -9.58 -23.81
N GLY A 212 6.93 -9.91 -23.25
CA GLY A 212 7.22 -11.25 -22.72
C GLY A 212 6.28 -11.63 -21.58
N LEU A 213 6.05 -10.73 -20.60
CA LEU A 213 5.11 -10.97 -19.49
C LEU A 213 3.68 -11.20 -19.99
N ARG A 214 3.23 -10.44 -21.01
CA ARG A 214 1.91 -10.64 -21.62
C ARG A 214 1.80 -12.04 -22.26
N ARG A 215 2.80 -12.43 -23.06
CA ARG A 215 2.82 -13.77 -23.65
C ARG A 215 2.79 -14.89 -22.61
N SER A 216 3.55 -14.76 -21.52
CA SER A 216 3.52 -15.71 -20.41
C SER A 216 2.14 -15.76 -19.73
N ALA A 217 1.46 -14.61 -19.60
CA ALA A 217 0.11 -14.56 -19.04
C ALA A 217 -0.91 -15.25 -19.94
N ASP A 218 -0.83 -15.01 -21.26
CA ASP A 218 -1.71 -15.65 -22.26
C ASP A 218 -1.48 -17.19 -22.32
N ALA A 219 -0.25 -17.63 -22.09
CA ALA A 219 0.12 -19.04 -22.00
C ALA A 219 -0.24 -19.69 -20.64
N GLY A 220 -0.68 -18.90 -19.64
CA GLY A 220 -0.97 -19.41 -18.29
C GLY A 220 0.28 -19.67 -17.44
N GLU A 221 1.45 -19.18 -17.85
CA GLU A 221 2.76 -19.40 -17.23
C GLU A 221 3.21 -18.22 -16.36
N PHE A 222 2.43 -17.14 -16.34
CA PHE A 222 2.77 -15.92 -15.61
C PHE A 222 2.64 -16.08 -14.09
N LEU A 223 3.65 -15.63 -13.38
CA LEU A 223 3.65 -15.45 -11.94
C LEU A 223 4.27 -14.10 -11.59
N PHE A 224 3.59 -13.35 -10.76
CA PHE A 224 4.15 -12.22 -10.04
C PHE A 224 3.88 -12.40 -8.55
N THR A 225 4.83 -12.03 -7.72
CA THR A 225 4.64 -11.89 -6.26
C THR A 225 5.55 -10.79 -5.72
N VAL A 226 5.14 -10.21 -4.59
CA VAL A 226 5.91 -9.26 -3.80
C VAL A 226 5.61 -9.50 -2.33
N THR A 227 6.59 -9.31 -1.46
CA THR A 227 6.37 -9.43 -0.03
C THR A 227 5.69 -8.19 0.52
N ASP A 228 4.53 -8.36 1.10
CA ASP A 228 3.88 -7.37 1.95
C ASP A 228 4.36 -7.55 3.40
N VAL A 229 4.64 -6.46 4.07
CA VAL A 229 4.98 -6.40 5.50
C VAL A 229 3.91 -5.58 6.20
N ALA A 230 3.44 -6.06 7.35
CA ALA A 230 2.51 -5.32 8.20
C ALA A 230 2.98 -5.32 9.65
N VAL A 231 2.81 -4.17 10.30
CA VAL A 231 3.08 -3.98 11.73
C VAL A 231 1.79 -3.59 12.40
N VAL A 232 1.39 -4.36 13.41
CA VAL A 232 0.20 -4.09 14.24
C VAL A 232 0.65 -3.33 15.49
N LEU A 233 -0.01 -2.22 15.73
CA LEU A 233 0.33 -1.25 16.77
C LEU A 233 -0.87 -1.03 17.70
N SER A 234 -0.60 -0.68 18.97
CA SER A 234 -1.63 -0.19 19.88
C SER A 234 -1.25 1.16 20.45
N LYS A 235 -2.26 1.98 20.68
CA LYS A 235 -2.19 3.16 21.55
C LYS A 235 -2.56 2.74 22.96
N ASP A 236 -1.61 2.81 23.89
CA ASP A 236 -1.81 2.48 25.31
C ASP A 236 -2.51 3.62 26.05
#